data_640a88f2c147ae40bdf5a6df0f5423d3
#
_entry.id   640a88f2c147ae40bdf5a6df0f5423d3
#
_cell.length_a   1.000
_cell.length_b   1.000
_cell.length_c   1.000
_cell.angle_alpha   90.00
_cell.angle_beta   90.00
_cell.angle_gamma   90.00
#
_symmetry.space_group_name_H-M   'P 1'
#
loop_
_entity.id
_entity.type
_entity.pdbx_description
1 polymer ?
#
loop_
_entity_poly.entity_id
_entity_poly.type
_entity_poly.pdbx_seq_one_letter_code
_entity_poly.pdbx_strand_id
1 'polypeptide(L)'
;MLSIGEFSKICKVSTKTLRYYAEIGLILPSEINPENGYRYYAIEQLEIMLLIIRLKSYNFSLEEIKQTIESGEWNEEKLYAALIQKRDDMKKQLYEQEKSLRQLECDISNLKNGKPIMSYLDNIDVELVEVPMMYLLFVRKMVQADNFSDEYGVCFGKLLGRIRKENLTIANPPMVLFHSNEFSTFGLDTEFAIPIKEYVTGTRDFKAGLCLKTVVKGSYSILSSVYAKQTKWAEQNGYECTNALFEVYVTDPSQVMEEDELITEVYYPIKKI
;
A
#
# COMPACT_ATOMS: atom_id res chain seq x y z
N MET A 1 42.27 24.96 -0.74
CA MET A 1 41.02 25.67 -1.06
C MET A 1 40.81 25.65 -2.56
N LEU A 2 39.64 25.34 -3.02
CA LEU A 2 39.23 25.30 -4.43
C LEU A 2 38.17 26.38 -4.65
N SER A 3 38.28 27.16 -5.70
CA SER A 3 37.16 28.03 -6.12
C SER A 3 35.94 27.21 -6.48
N ILE A 4 34.74 27.80 -6.43
CA ILE A 4 33.52 27.14 -6.84
C ILE A 4 33.60 26.58 -8.26
N GLY A 5 34.33 27.22 -9.16
CA GLY A 5 34.56 26.76 -10.52
C GLY A 5 35.43 25.50 -10.60
N GLU A 6 36.54 25.46 -9.84
CA GLU A 6 37.41 24.28 -9.76
C GLU A 6 36.70 23.12 -9.10
N PHE A 7 36.00 23.36 -7.97
CA PHE A 7 35.19 22.34 -7.28
C PHE A 7 34.11 21.78 -8.17
N SER A 8 33.40 22.65 -8.91
CA SER A 8 32.38 22.27 -9.92
C SER A 8 32.97 21.36 -11.00
N LYS A 9 34.15 21.69 -11.52
CA LYS A 9 34.84 20.93 -12.56
C LYS A 9 35.26 19.54 -12.07
N ILE A 10 35.79 19.44 -10.84
CA ILE A 10 36.24 18.19 -10.27
C ILE A 10 35.02 17.26 -9.98
N CYS A 11 33.99 17.79 -9.36
CA CYS A 11 32.82 17.03 -8.97
C CYS A 11 31.81 16.82 -10.11
N LYS A 12 32.02 17.46 -11.28
CA LYS A 12 31.09 17.42 -12.43
C LYS A 12 29.66 17.87 -12.07
N VAL A 13 29.57 18.85 -11.18
CA VAL A 13 28.30 19.46 -10.71
C VAL A 13 28.33 20.94 -11.05
N SER A 14 27.23 21.50 -11.59
CA SER A 14 27.19 22.90 -11.98
C SER A 14 27.37 23.84 -10.78
N THR A 15 27.98 25.03 -11.03
CA THR A 15 28.08 26.05 -9.98
C THR A 15 26.72 26.53 -9.48
N LYS A 16 25.68 26.46 -10.34
CA LYS A 16 24.29 26.73 -9.94
C LYS A 16 23.80 25.71 -8.93
N THR A 17 24.06 24.42 -9.17
CA THR A 17 23.70 23.33 -8.24
C THR A 17 24.45 23.48 -6.91
N LEU A 18 25.74 23.82 -6.94
CA LEU A 18 26.53 24.05 -5.72
C LEU A 18 26.00 25.24 -4.89
N ARG A 19 25.55 26.31 -5.54
CA ARG A 19 24.90 27.43 -4.84
C ARG A 19 23.59 26.97 -4.19
N TYR A 20 22.75 26.20 -4.91
CA TYR A 20 21.53 25.66 -4.39
C TYR A 20 21.79 24.70 -3.21
N TYR A 21 22.81 23.85 -3.30
CA TYR A 21 23.18 22.97 -2.20
C TYR A 21 23.64 23.75 -0.96
N ALA A 22 24.29 24.88 -1.16
CA ALA A 22 24.65 25.77 -0.06
C ALA A 22 23.42 26.47 0.54
N GLU A 23 22.45 26.88 -0.28
CA GLU A 23 21.19 27.51 0.16
C GLU A 23 20.35 26.59 1.03
N ILE A 24 20.26 25.31 0.64
CA ILE A 24 19.53 24.31 1.42
C ILE A 24 20.35 23.70 2.58
N GLY A 25 21.61 24.14 2.75
CA GLY A 25 22.50 23.68 3.82
C GLY A 25 22.99 22.24 3.66
N LEU A 26 23.06 21.71 2.42
CA LEU A 26 23.54 20.37 2.13
C LEU A 26 25.08 20.30 2.11
N ILE A 27 25.74 21.30 1.48
CA ILE A 27 27.19 21.50 1.54
C ILE A 27 27.47 22.99 1.49
N LEU A 28 28.07 23.53 2.54
CA LEU A 28 28.40 24.94 2.66
C LEU A 28 29.82 25.21 2.16
N PRO A 29 30.07 26.35 1.51
CA PRO A 29 31.45 26.77 1.21
C PRO A 29 32.23 26.94 2.53
N SER A 30 33.50 26.54 2.54
CA SER A 30 34.39 26.74 3.70
C SER A 30 34.73 28.23 3.90
N GLU A 31 34.73 29.02 2.82
CA GLU A 31 34.99 30.44 2.85
C GLU A 31 34.20 31.17 1.78
N ILE A 32 33.71 32.36 2.13
CA ILE A 32 33.12 33.31 1.19
C ILE A 32 33.94 34.57 1.29
N ASN A 33 34.60 34.97 0.19
CA ASN A 33 35.40 36.22 0.15
C ASN A 33 34.47 37.43 0.38
N PRO A 34 34.70 38.23 1.42
CA PRO A 34 33.80 39.34 1.78
C PRO A 34 33.81 40.49 0.77
N GLU A 35 34.88 40.66 -0.02
CA GLU A 35 35.00 41.75 -0.96
C GLU A 35 34.22 41.51 -2.28
N ASN A 36 34.17 40.24 -2.73
CA ASN A 36 33.63 39.91 -4.05
C ASN A 36 32.57 38.81 -4.04
N GLY A 37 32.27 38.22 -2.87
CA GLY A 37 31.27 37.16 -2.69
C GLY A 37 31.67 35.80 -3.30
N TYR A 38 32.92 35.61 -3.68
CA TYR A 38 33.41 34.36 -4.24
C TYR A 38 33.44 33.24 -3.17
N ARG A 39 32.95 32.06 -3.54
CA ARG A 39 32.87 30.89 -2.68
C ARG A 39 34.05 29.97 -2.91
N TYR A 40 34.65 29.51 -1.82
CA TYR A 40 35.73 28.53 -1.81
C TYR A 40 35.36 27.32 -0.99
N TYR A 41 35.81 26.14 -1.44
CA TYR A 41 35.58 24.86 -0.83
C TYR A 41 36.90 24.22 -0.41
N ALA A 42 36.93 23.55 0.73
CA ALA A 42 38.08 22.78 1.17
C ALA A 42 38.24 21.51 0.33
N ILE A 43 39.47 20.97 0.26
CA ILE A 43 39.73 19.74 -0.49
C ILE A 43 38.99 18.55 0.16
N GLU A 44 38.88 18.54 1.47
CA GLU A 44 38.18 17.53 2.27
C GLU A 44 36.68 17.44 1.92
N GLN A 45 36.09 18.54 1.47
CA GLN A 45 34.70 18.57 1.04
C GLN A 45 34.44 17.82 -0.29
N LEU A 46 35.50 17.43 -1.01
CA LEU A 46 35.36 16.57 -2.20
C LEU A 46 34.75 15.22 -1.85
N GLU A 47 35.14 14.61 -0.73
CA GLU A 47 34.59 13.31 -0.29
C GLU A 47 33.10 13.41 0.00
N ILE A 48 32.68 14.47 0.69
CA ILE A 48 31.26 14.74 0.98
C ILE A 48 30.48 14.91 -0.33
N MET A 49 31.03 15.68 -1.29
CA MET A 49 30.35 15.90 -2.56
C MET A 49 30.25 14.60 -3.37
N LEU A 50 31.27 13.76 -3.36
CA LEU A 50 31.24 12.44 -3.98
C LEU A 50 30.21 11.52 -3.32
N LEU A 51 30.06 11.56 -2.00
CA LEU A 51 29.02 10.84 -1.29
C LEU A 51 27.62 11.33 -1.71
N ILE A 52 27.41 12.66 -1.76
CA ILE A 52 26.13 13.23 -2.24
C ILE A 52 25.80 12.74 -3.64
N ILE A 53 26.76 12.77 -4.57
CA ILE A 53 26.58 12.29 -5.95
C ILE A 53 26.20 10.81 -5.96
N ARG A 54 26.87 9.98 -5.15
CA ARG A 54 26.59 8.55 -5.04
C ARG A 54 25.19 8.28 -4.50
N LEU A 55 24.78 8.96 -3.44
CA LEU A 55 23.43 8.81 -2.88
C LEU A 55 22.35 9.28 -3.87
N LYS A 56 22.62 10.36 -4.61
CA LYS A 56 21.75 10.79 -5.72
C LYS A 56 21.58 9.73 -6.80
N SER A 57 22.65 8.99 -7.13
CA SER A 57 22.56 7.89 -8.12
C SER A 57 21.71 6.70 -7.65
N TYR A 58 21.49 6.59 -6.34
CA TYR A 58 20.56 5.61 -5.74
C TYR A 58 19.14 6.18 -5.54
N ASN A 59 18.82 7.33 -6.16
CA ASN A 59 17.52 8.00 -6.06
C ASN A 59 17.18 8.49 -4.63
N PHE A 60 18.19 8.83 -3.82
CA PHE A 60 17.93 9.60 -2.60
C PHE A 60 17.47 11.02 -2.95
N SER A 61 16.46 11.52 -2.26
CA SER A 61 16.10 12.93 -2.28
C SER A 61 17.15 13.77 -1.58
N LEU A 62 17.18 15.08 -1.84
CA LEU A 62 18.13 15.96 -1.15
C LEU A 62 17.86 16.04 0.35
N GLU A 63 16.61 15.87 0.76
CA GLU A 63 16.21 15.84 2.16
C GLU A 63 16.74 14.59 2.87
N GLU A 64 16.56 13.40 2.27
CA GLU A 64 17.13 12.15 2.80
C GLU A 64 18.65 12.21 2.91
N ILE A 65 19.33 12.81 1.91
CA ILE A 65 20.79 12.99 1.95
C ILE A 65 21.19 13.93 3.08
N LYS A 66 20.47 15.05 3.26
CA LYS A 66 20.73 16.00 4.32
C LYS A 66 20.57 15.42 5.71
N GLN A 67 19.57 14.54 5.92
CA GLN A 67 19.38 13.81 7.18
C GLN A 67 20.49 12.79 7.45
N THR A 68 21.14 12.30 6.39
CA THR A 68 22.22 11.32 6.50
C THR A 68 23.59 11.99 6.75
N ILE A 69 23.76 13.24 6.24
CA ILE A 69 25.00 14.03 6.35
C ILE A 69 24.75 15.20 7.30
N GLU A 70 25.22 15.10 8.53
CA GLU A 70 25.12 16.17 9.54
C GLU A 70 26.41 17.03 9.52
N SER A 71 26.27 18.35 9.31
CA SER A 71 27.37 19.33 9.45
C SER A 71 28.66 19.02 8.67
N GLY A 72 28.55 18.32 7.55
CA GLY A 72 29.71 17.98 6.70
C GLY A 72 30.43 16.67 7.13
N GLU A 73 29.85 15.92 8.01
CA GLU A 73 30.29 14.58 8.39
C GLU A 73 29.12 13.60 8.25
N TRP A 74 29.44 12.31 8.02
CA TRP A 74 28.42 11.26 8.00
C TRP A 74 28.71 10.23 9.09
N ASN A 75 27.63 9.70 9.68
CA ASN A 75 27.70 8.58 10.58
C ASN A 75 27.53 7.29 9.80
N GLU A 76 28.50 6.37 9.88
CA GLU A 76 28.45 5.09 9.11
C GLU A 76 27.25 4.24 9.46
N GLU A 77 26.79 4.23 10.71
CA GLU A 77 25.62 3.44 11.12
C GLU A 77 24.33 4.01 10.51
N LYS A 78 24.15 5.35 10.54
CA LYS A 78 23.02 6.03 9.92
C LYS A 78 23.04 5.84 8.41
N LEU A 79 24.21 5.98 7.78
CA LEU A 79 24.37 5.76 6.35
C LEU A 79 24.04 4.32 5.96
N TYR A 80 24.53 3.35 6.72
CA TYR A 80 24.25 1.93 6.50
C TYR A 80 22.75 1.65 6.60
N ALA A 81 22.08 2.13 7.65
CA ALA A 81 20.65 1.96 7.82
C ALA A 81 19.83 2.59 6.66
N ALA A 82 20.20 3.80 6.23
CA ALA A 82 19.55 4.48 5.11
C ALA A 82 19.74 3.72 3.78
N LEU A 83 20.93 3.15 3.54
CA LEU A 83 21.20 2.34 2.35
C LEU A 83 20.41 1.03 2.34
N ILE A 84 20.29 0.36 3.49
CA ILE A 84 19.47 -0.85 3.63
C ILE A 84 18.01 -0.53 3.31
N GLN A 85 17.45 0.50 3.93
CA GLN A 85 16.06 0.91 3.68
C GLN A 85 15.85 1.21 2.19
N LYS A 86 16.74 2.00 1.59
CA LYS A 86 16.64 2.36 0.16
C LYS A 86 16.71 1.15 -0.77
N ARG A 87 17.59 0.19 -0.44
CA ARG A 87 17.67 -1.09 -1.17
C ARG A 87 16.33 -1.82 -1.14
N ASP A 88 15.71 -1.89 0.04
CA ASP A 88 14.47 -2.64 0.21
C ASP A 88 13.29 -1.94 -0.47
N ASP A 89 13.24 -0.60 -0.42
CA ASP A 89 12.28 0.20 -1.19
C ASP A 89 12.44 0.02 -2.71
N MET A 90 13.69 0.02 -3.20
CA MET A 90 13.98 -0.22 -4.62
C MET A 90 13.59 -1.63 -5.06
N LYS A 91 13.81 -2.65 -4.21
CA LYS A 91 13.37 -4.03 -4.50
C LYS A 91 11.85 -4.12 -4.59
N LYS A 92 11.13 -3.46 -3.67
CA LYS A 92 9.67 -3.40 -3.71
C LYS A 92 9.18 -2.73 -4.98
N GLN A 93 9.76 -1.58 -5.36
CA GLN A 93 9.41 -0.88 -6.59
C GLN A 93 9.68 -1.74 -7.84
N LEU A 94 10.82 -2.44 -7.87
CA LEU A 94 11.16 -3.34 -8.99
C LEU A 94 10.12 -4.46 -9.12
N TYR A 95 9.76 -5.10 -8.02
CA TYR A 95 8.75 -6.16 -8.00
C TYR A 95 7.39 -5.67 -8.55
N GLU A 96 6.93 -4.49 -8.10
CA GLU A 96 5.67 -3.89 -8.59
C GLU A 96 5.74 -3.55 -10.10
N GLN A 97 6.88 -3.05 -10.57
CA GLN A 97 7.08 -2.78 -11.99
C GLN A 97 7.10 -4.06 -12.83
N GLU A 98 7.76 -5.12 -12.37
CA GLU A 98 7.77 -6.43 -13.04
C GLU A 98 6.36 -7.04 -13.10
N LYS A 99 5.58 -6.91 -12.02
CA LYS A 99 4.17 -7.34 -11.98
C LYS A 99 3.34 -6.60 -13.03
N SER A 100 3.48 -5.27 -13.08
CA SER A 100 2.79 -4.43 -14.06
C SER A 100 3.18 -4.76 -15.50
N LEU A 101 4.46 -5.03 -15.74
CA LEU A 101 4.96 -5.42 -17.06
C LEU A 101 4.36 -6.76 -17.51
N ARG A 102 4.34 -7.77 -16.64
CA ARG A 102 3.72 -9.07 -16.95
C ARG A 102 2.24 -8.91 -17.31
N GLN A 103 1.50 -8.08 -16.58
CA GLN A 103 0.09 -7.81 -16.89
C GLN A 103 -0.05 -7.14 -18.26
N LEU A 104 0.75 -6.13 -18.54
CA LEU A 104 0.75 -5.43 -19.84
C LEU A 104 1.06 -6.39 -21.01
N GLU A 105 2.02 -7.29 -20.86
CA GLU A 105 2.37 -8.29 -21.87
C GLU A 105 1.20 -9.26 -22.11
N CYS A 106 0.50 -9.67 -21.05
CA CYS A 106 -0.71 -10.49 -21.14
C CYS A 106 -1.83 -9.77 -21.92
N ASP A 107 -2.07 -8.50 -21.61
CA ASP A 107 -3.09 -7.68 -22.27
C ASP A 107 -2.76 -7.47 -23.76
N ILE A 108 -1.51 -7.19 -24.08
CA ILE A 108 -1.03 -7.11 -25.47
C ILE A 108 -1.26 -8.43 -26.21
N SER A 109 -0.94 -9.56 -25.59
CA SER A 109 -1.15 -10.89 -26.18
C SER A 109 -2.63 -11.17 -26.42
N ASN A 110 -3.50 -10.84 -25.46
CA ASN A 110 -4.94 -10.99 -25.59
C ASN A 110 -5.50 -10.16 -26.75
N LEU A 111 -5.12 -8.88 -26.85
CA LEU A 111 -5.55 -8.01 -27.95
C LEU A 111 -5.06 -8.50 -29.32
N LYS A 112 -3.81 -8.98 -29.42
CA LYS A 112 -3.29 -9.59 -30.67
C LYS A 112 -4.10 -10.81 -31.12
N ASN A 113 -4.64 -11.56 -30.15
CA ASN A 113 -5.47 -12.74 -30.39
C ASN A 113 -6.96 -12.39 -30.54
N GLY A 114 -7.33 -11.11 -30.69
CA GLY A 114 -8.68 -10.65 -30.90
C GLY A 114 -9.56 -10.71 -29.64
N LYS A 115 -9.00 -10.92 -28.47
CA LYS A 115 -9.71 -10.89 -27.19
C LYS A 115 -9.80 -9.46 -26.66
N PRO A 116 -10.97 -8.97 -26.24
CA PRO A 116 -11.10 -7.67 -25.58
C PRO A 116 -10.23 -7.58 -24.31
N ILE A 117 -9.68 -6.42 -24.03
CA ILE A 117 -8.85 -6.21 -22.82
C ILE A 117 -9.58 -6.54 -21.52
N MET A 118 -10.92 -6.38 -21.50
CA MET A 118 -11.77 -6.70 -20.35
C MET A 118 -12.25 -8.15 -20.31
N SER A 119 -11.76 -9.02 -21.21
CA SER A 119 -12.19 -10.43 -21.26
C SER A 119 -11.83 -11.24 -20.02
N TYR A 120 -10.89 -10.77 -19.21
CA TYR A 120 -10.56 -11.38 -17.92
C TYR A 120 -11.75 -11.38 -16.94
N LEU A 121 -12.70 -10.43 -17.08
CA LEU A 121 -13.92 -10.41 -16.28
C LEU A 121 -14.80 -11.63 -16.52
N ASP A 122 -14.70 -12.28 -17.67
CA ASP A 122 -15.47 -13.48 -17.99
C ASP A 122 -15.01 -14.70 -17.20
N ASN A 123 -13.76 -14.67 -16.69
CA ASN A 123 -13.19 -15.71 -15.85
C ASN A 123 -13.54 -15.54 -14.35
N ILE A 124 -14.28 -14.48 -13.98
CA ILE A 124 -14.74 -14.26 -12.61
C ILE A 124 -16.07 -14.99 -12.43
N ASP A 125 -16.05 -16.05 -11.64
CA ASP A 125 -17.23 -16.83 -11.30
C ASP A 125 -18.07 -16.10 -10.24
N VAL A 126 -19.39 -16.09 -10.45
CA VAL A 126 -20.35 -15.49 -9.51
C VAL A 126 -21.38 -16.56 -9.14
N GLU A 127 -21.42 -16.89 -7.87
CA GLU A 127 -22.36 -17.85 -7.30
C GLU A 127 -23.46 -17.16 -6.50
N LEU A 128 -24.67 -17.69 -6.57
CA LEU A 128 -25.79 -17.27 -5.72
C LEU A 128 -25.83 -18.16 -4.48
N VAL A 129 -25.69 -17.56 -3.31
CA VAL A 129 -25.62 -18.29 -2.03
C VAL A 129 -26.51 -17.66 -0.97
N GLU A 130 -27.03 -18.48 -0.07
CA GLU A 130 -27.72 -18.02 1.14
C GLU A 130 -26.73 -18.00 2.30
N VAL A 131 -26.48 -16.84 2.89
CA VAL A 131 -25.57 -16.67 4.04
C VAL A 131 -26.38 -16.80 5.31
N PRO A 132 -26.09 -17.80 6.18
CA PRO A 132 -26.82 -17.99 7.43
C PRO A 132 -26.58 -16.83 8.40
N MET A 133 -27.51 -16.66 9.34
CA MET A 133 -27.35 -15.71 10.43
C MET A 133 -26.15 -16.09 11.30
N MET A 134 -25.34 -15.10 11.68
CA MET A 134 -24.20 -15.28 12.56
C MET A 134 -24.08 -14.13 13.56
N TYR A 135 -23.35 -14.35 14.65
CA TYR A 135 -23.03 -13.33 15.64
C TYR A 135 -21.66 -12.73 15.31
N LEU A 136 -21.60 -11.42 15.10
CA LEU A 136 -20.35 -10.71 14.82
C LEU A 136 -19.83 -10.02 16.09
N LEU A 137 -18.62 -10.39 16.49
CA LEU A 137 -17.81 -9.55 17.37
C LEU A 137 -17.08 -8.56 16.48
N PHE A 138 -17.24 -7.24 16.70
CA PHE A 138 -16.84 -6.24 15.71
C PHE A 138 -16.24 -4.96 16.31
N VAL A 139 -15.52 -4.23 15.45
CA VAL A 139 -15.09 -2.85 15.63
C VAL A 139 -15.43 -2.09 14.35
N ARG A 140 -16.23 -1.01 14.46
CA ARG A 140 -16.60 -0.16 13.32
C ARG A 140 -16.01 1.23 13.49
N LYS A 141 -15.39 1.75 12.44
CA LYS A 141 -14.74 3.07 12.45
C LYS A 141 -14.55 3.61 11.04
N MET A 142 -14.29 4.91 10.93
CA MET A 142 -13.80 5.50 9.69
C MET A 142 -12.33 5.13 9.48
N VAL A 143 -11.98 4.62 8.30
CA VAL A 143 -10.63 4.19 7.92
C VAL A 143 -10.20 4.90 6.64
N GLN A 144 -9.07 5.60 6.69
CA GLN A 144 -8.48 6.20 5.49
C GLN A 144 -7.86 5.11 4.61
N ALA A 145 -7.98 5.27 3.28
CA ALA A 145 -7.53 4.26 2.33
C ALA A 145 -6.03 3.91 2.50
N ASP A 146 -5.20 4.91 2.77
CA ASP A 146 -3.75 4.74 2.95
C ASP A 146 -3.36 4.00 4.25
N ASN A 147 -4.27 3.99 5.24
CA ASN A 147 -4.03 3.39 6.56
C ASN A 147 -4.75 2.04 6.74
N PHE A 148 -5.38 1.51 5.68
CA PHE A 148 -6.21 0.32 5.79
C PHE A 148 -5.44 -0.91 6.32
N SER A 149 -4.21 -1.12 5.85
CA SER A 149 -3.37 -2.24 6.28
C SER A 149 -3.01 -2.20 7.78
N ASP A 150 -2.65 -1.01 8.27
CA ASP A 150 -2.30 -0.82 9.69
C ASP A 150 -3.53 -1.00 10.59
N GLU A 151 -4.66 -0.43 10.17
CA GLU A 151 -5.93 -0.53 10.89
C GLU A 151 -6.48 -1.95 10.91
N TYR A 152 -6.27 -2.72 9.84
CA TYR A 152 -6.58 -4.14 9.78
C TYR A 152 -5.88 -4.90 10.93
N GLY A 153 -4.55 -4.74 11.05
CA GLY A 153 -3.77 -5.37 12.13
C GLY A 153 -4.22 -4.95 13.53
N VAL A 154 -4.46 -3.66 13.74
CA VAL A 154 -4.90 -3.10 15.03
C VAL A 154 -6.29 -3.61 15.42
N CYS A 155 -7.26 -3.58 14.50
CA CYS A 155 -8.64 -3.97 14.78
C CYS A 155 -8.77 -5.48 15.02
N PHE A 156 -8.22 -6.31 14.16
CA PHE A 156 -8.26 -7.75 14.37
C PHE A 156 -7.42 -8.19 15.56
N GLY A 157 -6.30 -7.53 15.85
CA GLY A 157 -5.53 -7.79 17.07
C GLY A 157 -6.36 -7.56 18.35
N LYS A 158 -7.15 -6.48 18.40
CA LYS A 158 -8.09 -6.23 19.51
C LYS A 158 -9.17 -7.30 19.64
N LEU A 159 -9.80 -7.68 18.51
CA LEU A 159 -10.86 -8.69 18.49
C LEU A 159 -10.33 -10.07 18.92
N LEU A 160 -9.19 -10.50 18.38
CA LEU A 160 -8.54 -11.76 18.74
C LEU A 160 -8.08 -11.78 20.19
N GLY A 161 -7.55 -10.64 20.70
CA GLY A 161 -7.20 -10.48 22.11
C GLY A 161 -8.40 -10.68 23.04
N ARG A 162 -9.56 -10.12 22.67
CA ARG A 162 -10.81 -10.30 23.41
C ARG A 162 -11.31 -11.75 23.35
N ILE A 163 -11.30 -12.37 22.15
CA ILE A 163 -11.71 -13.77 21.96
C ILE A 163 -10.90 -14.69 22.88
N ARG A 164 -9.57 -14.52 22.95
CA ARG A 164 -8.70 -15.29 23.84
C ARG A 164 -9.02 -15.07 25.32
N LYS A 165 -9.21 -13.80 25.71
CA LYS A 165 -9.49 -13.42 27.12
C LYS A 165 -10.83 -13.98 27.62
N GLU A 166 -11.85 -14.00 26.78
CA GLU A 166 -13.20 -14.42 27.12
C GLU A 166 -13.50 -15.89 26.72
N ASN A 167 -12.50 -16.62 26.18
CA ASN A 167 -12.62 -18.00 25.69
C ASN A 167 -13.77 -18.20 24.68
N LEU A 168 -13.92 -17.24 23.74
CA LEU A 168 -14.95 -17.31 22.71
C LEU A 168 -14.51 -18.24 21.56
N THR A 169 -15.50 -18.83 20.89
CA THR A 169 -15.25 -19.77 19.77
C THR A 169 -15.46 -19.07 18.44
N ILE A 170 -14.42 -18.98 17.63
CA ILE A 170 -14.52 -18.47 16.26
C ILE A 170 -15.38 -19.43 15.44
N ALA A 171 -16.38 -18.91 14.74
CA ALA A 171 -17.31 -19.69 13.91
C ALA A 171 -16.91 -19.70 12.43
N ASN A 172 -16.40 -18.57 11.92
CA ASN A 172 -15.95 -18.36 10.53
C ASN A 172 -14.72 -17.46 10.48
N PRO A 173 -13.99 -17.41 9.35
CA PRO A 173 -12.85 -16.52 9.19
C PRO A 173 -13.19 -15.03 9.42
N PRO A 174 -12.19 -14.19 9.71
CA PRO A 174 -12.36 -12.74 9.85
C PRO A 174 -12.95 -12.12 8.57
N MET A 175 -13.74 -11.06 8.76
CA MET A 175 -14.42 -10.38 7.66
C MET A 175 -14.42 -8.87 7.86
N VAL A 176 -14.52 -8.15 6.75
CA VAL A 176 -14.66 -6.69 6.71
C VAL A 176 -15.91 -6.33 5.94
N LEU A 177 -16.72 -5.43 6.50
CA LEU A 177 -17.91 -4.89 5.86
C LEU A 177 -17.69 -3.42 5.53
N PHE A 178 -18.09 -3.01 4.33
CA PHE A 178 -17.97 -1.63 3.85
C PHE A 178 -19.34 -0.97 3.82
N HIS A 179 -19.55 -0.02 4.74
CA HIS A 179 -20.85 0.64 4.94
C HIS A 179 -21.00 1.97 4.19
N SER A 180 -19.89 2.50 3.64
CA SER A 180 -19.93 3.75 2.86
C SER A 180 -20.65 3.54 1.54
N ASN A 181 -21.51 4.51 1.17
CA ASN A 181 -22.21 4.50 -0.11
C ASN A 181 -21.32 4.94 -1.29
N GLU A 182 -20.21 5.60 -1.00
CA GLU A 182 -19.25 6.09 -1.98
C GLU A 182 -17.81 5.92 -1.48
N PHE A 183 -16.86 5.87 -2.40
CA PHE A 183 -15.44 5.90 -2.07
C PHE A 183 -15.04 7.33 -1.69
N SER A 184 -14.39 7.49 -0.53
CA SER A 184 -13.88 8.77 -0.05
C SER A 184 -12.45 8.63 0.45
N THR A 185 -11.57 9.53 0.01
CA THR A 185 -10.20 9.63 0.51
C THR A 185 -10.14 10.08 1.98
N PHE A 186 -11.19 10.72 2.49
CA PHE A 186 -11.30 11.15 3.89
C PHE A 186 -11.61 10.00 4.85
N GLY A 187 -12.05 8.87 4.33
CA GLY A 187 -12.31 7.66 5.09
C GLY A 187 -13.51 6.87 4.58
N LEU A 188 -13.45 5.57 4.81
CA LEU A 188 -14.52 4.61 4.55
C LEU A 188 -15.06 4.10 5.88
N ASP A 189 -16.38 4.08 6.03
CA ASP A 189 -17.05 3.50 7.19
C ASP A 189 -16.91 1.98 7.11
N THR A 190 -15.97 1.46 7.89
CA THR A 190 -15.49 0.09 7.81
C THR A 190 -15.74 -0.64 9.11
N GLU A 191 -16.28 -1.84 9.02
CA GLU A 191 -16.51 -2.73 10.15
C GLU A 191 -15.64 -3.97 10.01
N PHE A 192 -14.69 -4.13 10.94
CA PHE A 192 -13.86 -5.32 11.10
C PHE A 192 -14.59 -6.27 12.04
N ALA A 193 -14.82 -7.52 11.64
CA ALA A 193 -15.62 -8.45 12.39
C ALA A 193 -15.05 -9.86 12.37
N ILE A 194 -15.26 -10.59 13.48
CA ILE A 194 -14.99 -12.03 13.57
C ILE A 194 -16.29 -12.69 13.98
N PRO A 195 -16.83 -13.60 13.16
CA PRO A 195 -17.99 -14.39 13.52
C PRO A 195 -17.63 -15.35 14.67
N ILE A 196 -18.45 -15.36 15.72
CA ILE A 196 -18.30 -16.24 16.89
C ILE A 196 -19.58 -17.03 17.17
N LYS A 197 -19.46 -18.12 17.95
CA LYS A 197 -20.62 -18.98 18.27
C LYS A 197 -21.47 -18.40 19.38
N GLU A 198 -20.85 -17.71 20.33
CA GLU A 198 -21.50 -17.19 21.52
C GLU A 198 -22.11 -15.79 21.25
N TYR A 199 -23.26 -15.53 21.86
CA TYR A 199 -23.83 -14.18 21.91
C TYR A 199 -23.40 -13.50 23.21
N VAL A 200 -22.52 -12.53 23.12
CA VAL A 200 -21.97 -11.79 24.28
C VAL A 200 -22.12 -10.29 24.11
N THR A 201 -21.92 -9.54 25.18
CA THR A 201 -21.96 -8.07 25.12
C THR A 201 -21.03 -7.54 24.02
N GLY A 202 -21.53 -6.67 23.15
CA GLY A 202 -20.76 -6.10 22.02
C GLY A 202 -20.71 -6.99 20.77
N THR A 203 -21.49 -8.04 20.71
CA THR A 203 -21.83 -8.72 19.46
C THR A 203 -23.15 -8.18 18.90
N ARG A 204 -23.33 -8.39 17.60
CA ARG A 204 -24.59 -8.14 16.91
C ARG A 204 -24.98 -9.30 16.00
N ASP A 205 -26.27 -9.42 15.74
CA ASP A 205 -26.79 -10.29 14.68
C ASP A 205 -26.34 -9.75 13.31
N PHE A 206 -25.91 -10.67 12.47
CA PHE A 206 -25.63 -10.41 11.06
C PHE A 206 -26.46 -11.33 10.19
N LYS A 207 -27.35 -10.74 9.39
CA LYS A 207 -28.24 -11.44 8.48
C LYS A 207 -28.03 -10.87 7.08
N ALA A 208 -27.07 -11.43 6.34
CA ALA A 208 -26.81 -11.03 4.96
C ALA A 208 -27.88 -11.59 4.02
N GLY A 209 -28.43 -12.78 4.30
CA GLY A 209 -29.41 -13.45 3.48
C GLY A 209 -28.85 -13.88 2.13
N LEU A 210 -29.59 -13.60 1.06
CA LEU A 210 -29.18 -13.94 -0.29
C LEU A 210 -28.02 -13.05 -0.75
N CYS A 211 -26.92 -13.65 -1.20
CA CYS A 211 -25.71 -12.96 -1.62
C CYS A 211 -25.18 -13.52 -2.94
N LEU A 212 -24.51 -12.65 -3.69
CA LEU A 212 -23.56 -13.09 -4.72
C LEU A 212 -22.22 -13.37 -4.02
N LYS A 213 -21.61 -14.51 -4.32
CA LYS A 213 -20.31 -14.93 -3.80
C LYS A 213 -19.33 -15.07 -4.96
N THR A 214 -18.11 -14.62 -4.74
CA THR A 214 -16.96 -14.87 -5.62
C THR A 214 -15.76 -15.24 -4.77
N VAL A 215 -15.05 -16.29 -5.14
CA VAL A 215 -13.77 -16.66 -4.50
C VAL A 215 -12.63 -16.10 -5.33
N VAL A 216 -11.84 -15.26 -4.70
CA VAL A 216 -10.65 -14.60 -5.31
C VAL A 216 -9.41 -15.32 -4.78
N LYS A 217 -8.54 -15.73 -5.70
CA LYS A 217 -7.19 -16.20 -5.38
C LYS A 217 -6.19 -15.16 -5.84
N GLY A 218 -5.25 -14.78 -4.97
CA GLY A 218 -4.22 -13.79 -5.25
C GLY A 218 -4.54 -12.39 -4.73
N SER A 219 -3.91 -11.41 -5.35
CA SER A 219 -3.87 -10.01 -4.91
C SER A 219 -5.25 -9.34 -4.80
N TYR A 220 -5.40 -8.49 -3.79
CA TYR A 220 -6.58 -7.63 -3.61
C TYR A 220 -6.82 -6.63 -4.75
N SER A 221 -5.85 -6.43 -5.66
CA SER A 221 -5.98 -5.52 -6.80
C SER A 221 -7.13 -5.88 -7.76
N ILE A 222 -7.58 -7.14 -7.78
CA ILE A 222 -8.69 -7.61 -8.63
C ILE A 222 -10.08 -7.36 -8.01
N LEU A 223 -10.18 -6.98 -6.74
CA LEU A 223 -11.47 -6.86 -6.03
C LEU A 223 -12.45 -5.91 -6.71
N SER A 224 -11.98 -4.76 -7.22
CA SER A 224 -12.84 -3.83 -7.99
C SER A 224 -13.47 -4.47 -9.21
N SER A 225 -12.75 -5.39 -9.87
CA SER A 225 -13.28 -6.15 -11.01
C SER A 225 -14.34 -7.17 -10.59
N VAL A 226 -14.16 -7.76 -9.41
CA VAL A 226 -15.15 -8.69 -8.81
C VAL A 226 -16.43 -7.94 -8.48
N TYR A 227 -16.36 -6.78 -7.84
CA TYR A 227 -17.53 -5.96 -7.55
C TYR A 227 -18.28 -5.56 -8.81
N ALA A 228 -17.55 -5.12 -9.85
CA ALA A 228 -18.15 -4.77 -11.15
C ALA A 228 -18.83 -5.97 -11.80
N LYS A 229 -18.23 -7.17 -11.74
CA LYS A 229 -18.82 -8.41 -12.27
C LYS A 229 -20.07 -8.81 -11.51
N GLN A 230 -20.04 -8.78 -10.18
CA GLN A 230 -21.20 -9.10 -9.33
C GLN A 230 -22.35 -8.12 -9.55
N THR A 231 -22.08 -6.81 -9.63
CA THR A 231 -23.10 -5.79 -9.90
C THR A 231 -23.76 -6.01 -11.27
N LYS A 232 -22.95 -6.25 -12.31
CA LYS A 232 -23.46 -6.53 -13.66
C LYS A 232 -24.27 -7.83 -13.70
N TRP A 233 -23.83 -8.86 -12.99
CA TRP A 233 -24.56 -10.12 -12.88
C TRP A 233 -25.92 -9.92 -12.21
N ALA A 234 -25.97 -9.16 -11.10
CA ALA A 234 -27.19 -8.83 -10.39
C ALA A 234 -28.21 -8.15 -11.32
N GLU A 235 -27.80 -7.09 -12.01
CA GLU A 235 -28.65 -6.36 -12.97
C GLU A 235 -29.19 -7.27 -14.06
N GLN A 236 -28.35 -8.10 -14.68
CA GLN A 236 -28.73 -9.00 -15.76
C GLN A 236 -29.72 -10.11 -15.33
N ASN A 237 -29.74 -10.47 -14.04
CA ASN A 237 -30.58 -11.53 -13.48
C ASN A 237 -31.78 -10.99 -12.67
N GLY A 238 -32.04 -9.70 -12.68
CA GLY A 238 -33.21 -9.08 -12.02
C GLY A 238 -33.04 -8.98 -10.49
N TYR A 239 -31.82 -8.73 -10.03
CA TYR A 239 -31.51 -8.47 -8.62
C TYR A 239 -30.93 -7.07 -8.45
N GLU A 240 -31.14 -6.49 -7.28
CA GLU A 240 -30.47 -5.27 -6.84
C GLU A 240 -29.60 -5.52 -5.62
N CYS A 241 -28.48 -4.83 -5.52
CA CYS A 241 -27.60 -4.87 -4.36
C CYS A 241 -28.20 -4.05 -3.22
N THR A 242 -28.24 -4.60 -1.99
CA THR A 242 -29.06 -4.04 -0.92
C THR A 242 -28.29 -3.48 0.27
N ASN A 243 -27.24 -4.17 0.69
CA ASN A 243 -26.53 -3.87 1.92
C ASN A 243 -25.03 -3.68 1.64
N ALA A 244 -24.28 -3.38 2.71
CA ALA A 244 -22.84 -3.34 2.66
C ALA A 244 -22.27 -4.64 2.09
N LEU A 245 -21.48 -4.53 1.04
CA LEU A 245 -20.67 -5.65 0.58
C LEU A 245 -19.66 -6.03 1.66
N PHE A 246 -19.27 -7.29 1.71
CA PHE A 246 -18.27 -7.73 2.68
C PHE A 246 -17.30 -8.74 2.09
N GLU A 247 -16.12 -8.74 2.64
CA GLU A 247 -15.02 -9.62 2.30
C GLU A 247 -14.70 -10.53 3.47
N VAL A 248 -14.50 -11.82 3.20
CA VAL A 248 -14.10 -12.83 4.17
C VAL A 248 -12.68 -13.29 3.83
N TYR A 249 -11.75 -13.10 4.75
CA TYR A 249 -10.34 -13.43 4.56
C TYR A 249 -10.08 -14.87 5.02
N VAL A 250 -10.13 -15.80 4.06
CA VAL A 250 -9.94 -17.24 4.32
C VAL A 250 -8.51 -17.53 4.71
N THR A 251 -7.53 -16.88 4.06
CA THR A 251 -6.12 -16.90 4.44
C THR A 251 -5.73 -15.62 5.15
N ASP A 252 -4.94 -15.76 6.20
CA ASP A 252 -4.34 -14.59 6.89
C ASP A 252 -3.14 -14.11 6.09
N PRO A 253 -3.10 -12.82 5.67
CA PRO A 253 -1.96 -12.24 4.95
C PRO A 253 -0.62 -12.41 5.66
N SER A 254 -0.61 -12.53 6.99
CA SER A 254 0.61 -12.75 7.77
C SER A 254 1.15 -14.18 7.70
N GLN A 255 0.37 -15.14 7.16
CA GLN A 255 0.70 -16.56 7.08
C GLN A 255 1.07 -17.01 5.66
N VAL A 256 0.92 -16.15 4.66
CA VAL A 256 1.28 -16.45 3.27
C VAL A 256 2.61 -15.79 2.90
N MET A 257 3.39 -16.47 2.06
CA MET A 257 4.68 -15.92 1.58
C MET A 257 4.50 -15.06 0.32
N GLU A 258 3.53 -15.41 -0.51
CA GLU A 258 3.24 -14.72 -1.76
C GLU A 258 1.77 -14.33 -1.85
N GLU A 259 1.50 -13.20 -2.53
CA GLU A 259 0.12 -12.71 -2.73
C GLU A 259 -0.78 -13.74 -3.44
N ASP A 260 -0.21 -14.59 -4.29
CA ASP A 260 -0.94 -15.61 -5.05
C ASP A 260 -1.55 -16.72 -4.16
N GLU A 261 -1.11 -16.82 -2.90
CA GLU A 261 -1.65 -17.76 -1.91
C GLU A 261 -2.86 -17.19 -1.16
N LEU A 262 -3.14 -15.90 -1.31
CA LEU A 262 -4.29 -15.26 -0.67
C LEU A 262 -5.60 -15.82 -1.22
N ILE A 263 -6.54 -16.11 -0.31
CA ILE A 263 -7.90 -16.50 -0.65
C ILE A 263 -8.86 -15.56 0.08
N THR A 264 -9.64 -14.83 -0.72
CA THR A 264 -10.66 -13.89 -0.24
C THR A 264 -12.00 -14.26 -0.85
N GLU A 265 -13.03 -14.39 -0.03
CA GLU A 265 -14.38 -14.53 -0.51
C GLU A 265 -15.08 -13.18 -0.46
N VAL A 266 -15.63 -12.77 -1.59
CA VAL A 266 -16.35 -11.49 -1.74
C VAL A 266 -17.84 -11.76 -1.80
N TYR A 267 -18.57 -11.11 -0.92
CA TYR A 267 -20.01 -11.27 -0.82
C TYR A 267 -20.73 -9.93 -1.09
N TYR A 268 -21.73 -9.95 -1.94
CA TYR A 268 -22.59 -8.83 -2.20
C TYR A 268 -24.04 -9.19 -1.89
N PRO A 269 -24.63 -8.68 -0.79
CA PRO A 269 -26.03 -8.95 -0.46
C PRO A 269 -26.98 -8.39 -1.53
N ILE A 270 -27.95 -9.18 -1.94
CA ILE A 270 -28.89 -8.84 -3.01
C ILE A 270 -30.34 -9.17 -2.63
N LYS A 271 -31.27 -8.53 -3.31
CA LYS A 271 -32.69 -8.91 -3.31
C LYS A 271 -33.23 -8.94 -4.73
N LYS A 272 -34.26 -9.74 -4.96
CA LYS A 272 -34.96 -9.79 -6.23
C LYS A 272 -35.77 -8.51 -6.43
N ILE A 273 -35.70 -7.94 -7.63
CA ILE A 273 -36.47 -6.76 -8.05
C ILE A 273 -37.94 -7.16 -8.30
#